data_5de7f28f82c7c1f82a3854ca01c9a3d7
#
_entry.id   5de7f28f82c7c1f82a3854ca01c9a3d7
#
_cell.length_a   1.000
_cell.length_b   1.000
_cell.length_c   1.000
_cell.angle_alpha   90.00
_cell.angle_beta   90.00
_cell.angle_gamma   90.00
#
_symmetry.space_group_name_H-M   'P 1'
#
loop_
_entity.id
_entity.type
_entity.pdbx_description
1 polymer ?
#
loop_
_entity_poly.entity_id
_entity_poly.type
_entity_poly.pdbx_seq_one_letter_code
_entity_poly.pdbx_strand_id
1 'polypeptide(L)'
;MLINDIQAISIKTLPSKTVYTLGEPLSLSNMVLEINYADGTIKENSAPSADWVQGFNSSVPAQLQIVTLELDGKQVSFDVQILPVKVDGDKVVSVIDSDFTSITFPDGIRTIGSKAFENKNIKASELLFPASLSTIEQAAFAYCRNLKIVDLSHTSIKELPEEAFLFSGIKKIALPASLEIVGKEAFYGCTDLNVIDISHTSVKELQNGAFGKSGISSISLPSTFKIVGASAFIETKNLKELTLPEGSEVIDLEAFSGSSIQKVTLPNTIYHIDRSFYNCPELTTIETYGTRTTPSPVDRTAAIVSECFNHSPKLTVLKIPASIVKIGISALNKCQVKTLILPASVKALDFNAFGNAVSLDEISLMSPTMVTADYYPVPPGIQKIRVPQNLVETYKQNKAWKPFAEKIVAL
;
A
#
# COMPACT_ATOMS: atom_id res chain seq x y z
N MET A 1 70.34 -0.85 -25.71
CA MET A 1 68.94 -1.03 -25.62
C MET A 1 68.69 -1.87 -24.38
N LEU A 2 68.09 -1.30 -23.36
CA LEU A 2 67.74 -2.07 -22.13
C LEU A 2 66.67 -3.08 -22.51
N ILE A 3 66.95 -4.37 -22.33
CA ILE A 3 66.13 -5.51 -22.76
C ILE A 3 64.74 -5.54 -22.03
N ASN A 4 64.50 -4.62 -21.08
CA ASN A 4 63.31 -4.58 -20.22
C ASN A 4 62.40 -3.34 -20.40
N ASP A 5 62.56 -2.53 -21.49
CA ASP A 5 61.73 -1.37 -21.71
C ASP A 5 60.29 -1.78 -22.08
N ILE A 6 59.30 -1.27 -21.36
CA ILE A 6 57.88 -1.51 -21.64
C ILE A 6 57.49 -0.74 -22.91
N GLN A 7 56.97 -1.44 -23.91
CA GLN A 7 56.47 -0.89 -25.16
C GLN A 7 55.00 -0.48 -25.06
N ALA A 8 54.20 -1.33 -24.44
CA ALA A 8 52.76 -1.09 -24.26
C ALA A 8 52.21 -1.87 -23.06
N ILE A 9 51.13 -1.37 -22.50
CA ILE A 9 50.28 -2.09 -21.56
C ILE A 9 48.84 -2.15 -22.09
N SER A 10 48.16 -3.24 -21.86
CA SER A 10 46.76 -3.41 -22.21
C SER A 10 46.01 -4.17 -21.11
N ILE A 11 44.69 -3.98 -21.04
CA ILE A 11 43.84 -4.72 -20.10
C ILE A 11 43.43 -6.03 -20.78
N LYS A 12 43.87 -7.16 -20.22
CA LYS A 12 43.39 -8.48 -20.62
C LYS A 12 42.06 -8.85 -19.94
N THR A 13 41.95 -8.51 -18.66
CA THR A 13 40.74 -8.73 -17.87
C THR A 13 40.45 -7.50 -17.01
N LEU A 14 39.25 -6.96 -17.09
CA LEU A 14 38.78 -5.87 -16.24
C LEU A 14 38.71 -6.30 -14.77
N PRO A 15 38.81 -5.35 -13.81
CA PRO A 15 38.54 -5.65 -12.40
C PRO A 15 37.11 -6.18 -12.24
N SER A 16 36.92 -7.06 -11.26
CA SER A 16 35.59 -7.65 -10.97
C SER A 16 34.57 -6.61 -10.50
N LYS A 17 35.04 -5.45 -10.07
CA LYS A 17 34.20 -4.34 -9.59
C LYS A 17 34.44 -3.08 -10.39
N THR A 18 33.36 -2.55 -10.96
CA THR A 18 33.37 -1.29 -11.75
C THR A 18 32.30 -0.31 -11.28
N VAL A 19 31.47 -0.71 -10.30
CA VAL A 19 30.45 0.15 -9.67
C VAL A 19 30.79 0.32 -8.20
N TYR A 20 30.92 1.55 -7.76
CA TYR A 20 31.31 1.94 -6.41
C TYR A 20 30.24 2.83 -5.76
N THR A 21 30.27 2.89 -4.44
CA THR A 21 29.48 3.81 -3.62
C THR A 21 30.36 4.94 -3.08
N LEU A 22 29.76 5.98 -2.52
CA LEU A 22 30.51 7.13 -1.98
C LEU A 22 31.47 6.71 -0.87
N GLY A 23 32.73 7.10 -1.05
CA GLY A 23 33.79 6.84 -0.10
C GLY A 23 34.41 5.44 -0.19
N GLU A 24 33.92 4.61 -1.09
CA GLU A 24 34.42 3.26 -1.26
C GLU A 24 35.80 3.25 -1.97
N PRO A 25 36.78 2.48 -1.46
CA PRO A 25 38.11 2.39 -2.09
C PRO A 25 38.04 1.60 -3.41
N LEU A 26 38.95 1.97 -4.36
CA LEU A 26 39.11 1.21 -5.59
C LEU A 26 39.58 -0.22 -5.30
N SER A 27 39.04 -1.17 -6.03
CA SER A 27 39.47 -2.57 -6.05
C SER A 27 39.92 -2.96 -7.45
N LEU A 28 41.15 -3.44 -7.57
CA LEU A 28 41.69 -4.01 -8.79
C LEU A 28 41.61 -5.55 -8.81
N SER A 29 40.83 -6.16 -7.93
CA SER A 29 40.68 -7.61 -7.80
C SER A 29 40.28 -8.25 -9.13
N ASN A 30 40.97 -9.34 -9.49
CA ASN A 30 40.82 -10.10 -10.72
C ASN A 30 41.18 -9.34 -12.00
N MET A 31 41.74 -8.12 -11.90
CA MET A 31 42.28 -7.41 -13.05
C MET A 31 43.58 -8.07 -13.54
N VAL A 32 43.69 -8.24 -14.85
CA VAL A 32 44.91 -8.74 -15.49
C VAL A 32 45.36 -7.74 -16.55
N LEU A 33 46.60 -7.28 -16.42
CA LEU A 33 47.28 -6.49 -17.42
C LEU A 33 48.18 -7.40 -18.27
N GLU A 34 48.26 -7.10 -19.56
CA GLU A 34 49.24 -7.63 -20.48
C GLU A 34 50.29 -6.57 -20.74
N ILE A 35 51.56 -6.88 -20.48
CA ILE A 35 52.68 -5.98 -20.60
C ILE A 35 53.56 -6.48 -21.73
N ASN A 36 53.74 -5.65 -22.78
CA ASN A 36 54.57 -5.94 -23.95
C ASN A 36 55.91 -5.21 -23.79
N TYR A 37 57.00 -5.97 -23.91
CA TYR A 37 58.35 -5.47 -23.78
C TYR A 37 59.01 -5.26 -25.16
N ALA A 38 60.07 -4.43 -25.18
CA ALA A 38 60.82 -4.09 -26.40
C ALA A 38 61.54 -5.29 -27.09
N ASP A 39 61.75 -6.35 -26.32
CA ASP A 39 62.33 -7.60 -26.81
C ASP A 39 61.29 -8.56 -27.44
N GLY A 40 60.03 -8.14 -27.50
CA GLY A 40 58.90 -8.96 -27.97
C GLY A 40 58.30 -9.88 -26.93
N THR A 41 58.79 -9.84 -25.70
CA THR A 41 58.22 -10.63 -24.59
C THR A 41 56.88 -10.05 -24.15
N ILE A 42 55.92 -10.89 -23.87
CA ILE A 42 54.61 -10.53 -23.29
C ILE A 42 54.49 -11.18 -21.90
N LYS A 43 54.19 -10.38 -20.88
CA LYS A 43 53.93 -10.87 -19.52
C LYS A 43 52.59 -10.41 -19.04
N GLU A 44 51.92 -11.31 -18.28
CA GLU A 44 50.70 -10.99 -17.57
C GLU A 44 51.00 -10.53 -16.15
N ASN A 45 50.32 -9.47 -15.71
CA ASN A 45 50.30 -9.02 -14.32
C ASN A 45 48.87 -9.14 -13.78
N SER A 46 48.65 -10.09 -12.90
CA SER A 46 47.35 -10.36 -12.24
C SER A 46 47.13 -9.61 -10.92
N ALA A 47 48.11 -8.76 -10.54
CA ALA A 47 48.05 -7.96 -9.31
C ALA A 47 48.62 -6.55 -9.58
N PRO A 48 47.94 -5.72 -10.40
CA PRO A 48 48.37 -4.34 -10.61
C PRO A 48 48.48 -3.57 -9.32
N SER A 49 49.52 -2.73 -9.15
CA SER A 49 49.69 -1.91 -7.97
C SER A 49 48.67 -0.76 -7.93
N ALA A 50 48.16 -0.45 -6.76
CA ALA A 50 47.33 0.73 -6.51
C ALA A 50 48.10 2.03 -6.76
N ASP A 51 49.44 2.03 -6.66
CA ASP A 51 50.30 3.18 -6.91
C ASP A 51 50.32 3.59 -8.42
N TRP A 52 49.88 2.73 -9.30
CA TRP A 52 49.76 3.02 -10.74
C TRP A 52 48.47 3.75 -11.09
N VAL A 53 47.55 3.90 -10.13
CA VAL A 53 46.19 4.40 -10.36
C VAL A 53 46.16 5.92 -10.36
N GLN A 54 45.53 6.47 -11.38
CA GLN A 54 45.20 7.88 -11.50
C GLN A 54 43.72 8.06 -11.82
N GLY A 55 43.16 9.20 -11.41
CA GLY A 55 41.79 9.60 -11.79
C GLY A 55 40.66 9.01 -10.98
N PHE A 56 40.89 8.05 -10.05
CA PHE A 56 39.83 7.52 -9.21
C PHE A 56 39.49 8.47 -8.05
N ASN A 57 38.20 8.83 -7.93
CA ASN A 57 37.68 9.64 -6.83
C ASN A 57 36.24 9.21 -6.48
N SER A 58 36.09 8.43 -5.43
CA SER A 58 34.76 7.98 -4.92
C SER A 58 34.05 8.99 -4.03
N SER A 59 34.63 10.17 -3.78
CA SER A 59 33.94 11.20 -2.96
C SER A 59 32.88 11.99 -3.73
N VAL A 60 32.83 11.86 -5.04
CA VAL A 60 31.91 12.56 -5.96
C VAL A 60 31.20 11.54 -6.84
N PRO A 61 29.85 11.59 -6.94
CA PRO A 61 29.10 10.72 -7.84
C PRO A 61 29.49 10.95 -9.29
N ALA A 62 29.58 9.86 -10.06
CA ALA A 62 29.86 9.93 -11.49
C ALA A 62 29.21 8.76 -12.22
N GLN A 63 28.43 9.02 -13.27
CA GLN A 63 27.95 7.97 -14.17
C GLN A 63 29.05 7.28 -14.92
N LEU A 64 30.08 8.03 -15.23
CA LEU A 64 31.31 7.57 -15.89
C LEU A 64 32.50 8.31 -15.30
N GLN A 65 33.45 7.56 -14.74
CA GLN A 65 34.74 8.08 -14.31
C GLN A 65 35.84 7.21 -14.94
N ILE A 66 36.79 7.86 -15.62
CA ILE A 66 37.90 7.17 -16.24
C ILE A 66 38.98 6.96 -15.19
N VAL A 67 39.35 5.70 -14.97
CA VAL A 67 40.50 5.30 -14.14
C VAL A 67 41.64 4.88 -15.04
N THR A 68 42.79 5.49 -14.85
CA THR A 68 43.98 5.23 -15.64
C THR A 68 45.03 4.51 -14.79
N LEU A 69 45.65 3.48 -15.35
CA LEU A 69 46.83 2.82 -14.81
C LEU A 69 48.05 3.27 -15.62
N GLU A 70 49.08 3.75 -14.94
CA GLU A 70 50.32 4.18 -15.55
C GLU A 70 51.48 3.35 -15.01
N LEU A 71 52.26 2.75 -15.94
CA LEU A 71 53.47 2.00 -15.64
C LEU A 71 54.56 2.39 -16.65
N ASP A 72 55.67 2.91 -16.15
CA ASP A 72 56.80 3.37 -16.95
C ASP A 72 56.42 4.28 -18.13
N GLY A 73 55.49 5.23 -17.87
CA GLY A 73 55.00 6.17 -18.88
C GLY A 73 54.05 5.60 -19.92
N LYS A 74 53.65 4.33 -19.79
CA LYS A 74 52.59 3.70 -20.61
C LYS A 74 51.27 3.68 -19.81
N GLN A 75 50.18 3.99 -20.49
CA GLN A 75 48.89 4.16 -19.86
C GLN A 75 47.84 3.23 -20.48
N VAL A 76 46.92 2.75 -19.64
CA VAL A 76 45.69 2.08 -20.06
C VAL A 76 44.58 2.50 -19.11
N SER A 77 43.35 2.66 -19.64
CA SER A 77 42.21 3.16 -18.86
C SER A 77 41.03 2.23 -18.93
N PHE A 78 40.20 2.31 -17.92
CA PHE A 78 38.89 1.67 -17.83
C PHE A 78 37.89 2.58 -17.13
N ASP A 79 36.62 2.28 -17.34
CA ASP A 79 35.52 3.08 -16.81
C ASP A 79 34.96 2.48 -15.51
N VAL A 80 34.61 3.37 -14.58
CA VAL A 80 33.86 3.02 -13.36
C VAL A 80 32.69 3.96 -13.15
N GLN A 81 31.71 3.52 -12.38
CA GLN A 81 30.59 4.33 -11.94
C GLN A 81 30.69 4.57 -10.42
N ILE A 82 30.42 5.79 -9.99
CA ILE A 82 30.30 6.12 -8.57
C ILE A 82 28.84 6.49 -8.29
N LEU A 83 28.12 5.62 -7.60
CA LEU A 83 26.72 5.83 -7.26
C LEU A 83 26.55 6.97 -6.22
N PRO A 84 25.46 7.73 -6.27
CA PRO A 84 25.20 8.85 -5.36
C PRO A 84 24.74 8.39 -3.97
N VAL A 85 25.14 7.22 -3.52
CA VAL A 85 24.68 6.61 -2.27
C VAL A 85 25.83 6.33 -1.33
N LYS A 86 25.61 6.59 -0.04
CA LYS A 86 26.51 6.16 1.04
C LYS A 86 26.02 4.85 1.61
N VAL A 87 26.93 3.91 1.74
CA VAL A 87 26.66 2.56 2.26
C VAL A 87 27.47 2.33 3.53
N ASP A 88 26.87 1.69 4.52
CA ASP A 88 27.50 1.19 5.72
C ASP A 88 27.22 -0.32 5.84
N GLY A 89 28.26 -1.14 5.66
CA GLY A 89 28.10 -2.59 5.51
C GLY A 89 27.22 -2.95 4.30
N ASP A 90 26.05 -3.51 4.53
CA ASP A 90 25.07 -3.88 3.50
C ASP A 90 23.84 -2.94 3.47
N LYS A 91 23.93 -1.80 4.19
CA LYS A 91 22.85 -0.84 4.35
C LYS A 91 23.14 0.48 3.60
N VAL A 92 22.22 0.90 2.73
CA VAL A 92 22.20 2.26 2.18
C VAL A 92 21.71 3.22 3.26
N VAL A 93 22.61 4.10 3.74
CA VAL A 93 22.29 5.02 4.84
C VAL A 93 21.85 6.40 4.39
N SER A 94 22.26 6.83 3.20
CA SER A 94 21.82 8.10 2.62
C SER A 94 22.11 8.17 1.11
N VAL A 95 21.41 9.07 0.44
CA VAL A 95 21.66 9.46 -0.95
C VAL A 95 21.99 10.95 -0.99
N ILE A 96 22.80 11.36 -1.96
CA ILE A 96 23.03 12.77 -2.27
C ILE A 96 22.40 13.14 -3.61
N ASP A 97 22.07 14.41 -3.78
CA ASP A 97 21.51 14.92 -5.03
C ASP A 97 22.50 14.68 -6.18
N SER A 98 21.99 14.24 -7.31
CA SER A 98 22.79 13.88 -8.47
C SER A 98 21.99 13.96 -9.77
N ASP A 99 22.68 13.90 -10.88
CA ASP A 99 22.07 13.88 -12.23
C ASP A 99 21.75 12.46 -12.73
N PHE A 100 21.85 11.47 -11.87
CA PHE A 100 21.48 10.09 -12.22
C PHE A 100 19.99 10.00 -12.55
N THR A 101 19.64 9.44 -13.69
CA THR A 101 18.25 9.21 -14.11
C THR A 101 17.73 7.85 -13.66
N SER A 102 18.63 6.91 -13.38
CA SER A 102 18.37 5.62 -12.73
C SER A 102 19.53 5.25 -11.81
N ILE A 103 19.26 4.45 -10.78
CA ILE A 103 20.29 3.93 -9.87
C ILE A 103 20.11 2.42 -9.80
N THR A 104 21.16 1.68 -10.21
CA THR A 104 21.24 0.22 -10.02
C THR A 104 22.11 -0.05 -8.81
N PHE A 105 21.52 -0.66 -7.77
CA PHE A 105 22.28 -1.01 -6.56
C PHE A 105 23.10 -2.28 -6.79
N PRO A 106 24.34 -2.33 -6.27
CA PRO A 106 25.17 -3.52 -6.39
C PRO A 106 24.61 -4.67 -5.55
N ASP A 107 25.00 -5.89 -5.94
CA ASP A 107 24.73 -7.08 -5.15
C ASP A 107 25.31 -6.93 -3.73
N GLY A 108 24.60 -7.56 -2.76
CA GLY A 108 24.99 -7.52 -1.35
C GLY A 108 24.30 -6.44 -0.53
N ILE A 109 23.66 -5.44 -1.15
CA ILE A 109 22.79 -4.50 -0.42
C ILE A 109 21.56 -5.29 0.09
N ARG A 110 21.34 -5.23 1.41
CA ARG A 110 20.23 -5.91 2.10
C ARG A 110 19.23 -4.95 2.70
N THR A 111 19.64 -3.73 3.00
CA THR A 111 18.80 -2.75 3.70
C THR A 111 18.83 -1.38 3.03
N ILE A 112 17.65 -0.79 2.84
CA ILE A 112 17.51 0.66 2.60
C ILE A 112 17.15 1.31 3.92
N GLY A 113 18.03 2.15 4.43
CA GLY A 113 17.93 2.75 5.75
C GLY A 113 16.78 3.73 5.90
N SER A 114 16.40 3.99 7.14
CA SER A 114 15.38 4.98 7.47
C SER A 114 15.73 6.34 6.87
N LYS A 115 14.75 6.93 6.14
CA LYS A 115 14.88 8.24 5.51
C LYS A 115 16.03 8.39 4.52
N ALA A 116 16.62 7.28 4.04
CA ALA A 116 17.80 7.32 3.18
C ALA A 116 17.61 8.18 1.93
N PHE A 117 16.39 8.22 1.38
CA PHE A 117 16.01 9.00 0.21
C PHE A 117 15.01 10.12 0.54
N GLU A 118 14.64 10.32 1.82
CA GLU A 118 13.59 11.26 2.21
C GLU A 118 13.87 12.67 1.69
N ASN A 119 12.88 13.24 0.98
CA ASN A 119 12.88 14.61 0.46
C ASN A 119 14.12 14.97 -0.36
N LYS A 120 14.77 13.97 -0.97
CA LYS A 120 15.90 14.20 -1.86
C LYS A 120 15.45 14.57 -3.26
N ASN A 121 16.07 15.60 -3.81
CA ASN A 121 15.85 16.02 -5.19
C ASN A 121 16.69 15.19 -6.16
N ILE A 122 16.61 13.86 -6.03
CA ILE A 122 17.27 12.95 -6.98
C ILE A 122 16.51 13.00 -8.32
N LYS A 123 17.25 13.07 -9.44
CA LYS A 123 16.63 12.99 -10.77
C LYS A 123 16.26 11.57 -11.18
N ALA A 124 16.72 10.57 -10.43
CA ALA A 124 16.42 9.17 -10.69
C ALA A 124 14.90 8.92 -10.64
N SER A 125 14.36 8.49 -11.77
CA SER A 125 12.96 8.09 -11.90
C SER A 125 12.76 6.60 -11.66
N GLU A 126 13.84 5.82 -11.62
CA GLU A 126 13.84 4.37 -11.43
C GLU A 126 14.96 3.94 -10.49
N LEU A 127 14.64 3.02 -9.59
CA LEU A 127 15.60 2.37 -8.71
C LEU A 127 15.54 0.86 -8.94
N LEU A 128 16.68 0.28 -9.26
CA LEU A 128 16.85 -1.15 -9.53
C LEU A 128 17.58 -1.79 -8.35
N PHE A 129 16.88 -2.64 -7.61
CA PHE A 129 17.38 -3.28 -6.39
C PHE A 129 17.92 -4.67 -6.68
N PRO A 130 18.93 -5.15 -5.92
CA PRO A 130 19.39 -6.52 -6.01
C PRO A 130 18.44 -7.50 -5.30
N ALA A 131 18.48 -8.78 -5.69
CA ALA A 131 17.70 -9.83 -5.03
C ALA A 131 18.05 -10.04 -3.55
N SER A 132 19.22 -9.57 -3.12
CA SER A 132 19.64 -9.58 -1.70
C SER A 132 18.85 -8.61 -0.81
N LEU A 133 18.12 -7.63 -1.38
CA LEU A 133 17.35 -6.66 -0.60
C LEU A 133 16.23 -7.38 0.18
N SER A 134 16.24 -7.22 1.49
CA SER A 134 15.29 -7.86 2.41
C SER A 134 14.57 -6.87 3.33
N THR A 135 15.08 -5.65 3.45
CA THR A 135 14.56 -4.67 4.40
C THR A 135 14.50 -3.26 3.78
N ILE A 136 13.36 -2.61 3.94
CA ILE A 136 13.20 -1.17 3.77
C ILE A 136 12.82 -0.63 5.14
N GLU A 137 13.47 0.45 5.61
CA GLU A 137 13.16 1.05 6.90
C GLU A 137 12.20 2.25 6.73
N GLN A 138 11.66 2.74 7.85
CA GLN A 138 10.66 3.82 7.90
C GLN A 138 11.02 5.02 7.03
N ALA A 139 10.04 5.55 6.29
CA ALA A 139 10.13 6.74 5.47
C ALA A 139 11.27 6.73 4.43
N ALA A 140 11.78 5.54 4.06
CA ALA A 140 12.98 5.42 3.22
C ALA A 140 12.88 6.21 1.91
N PHE A 141 11.72 6.29 1.28
CA PHE A 141 11.46 6.98 0.01
C PHE A 141 10.38 8.07 0.15
N ALA A 142 10.14 8.56 1.36
CA ALA A 142 9.17 9.61 1.58
C ALA A 142 9.55 10.89 0.80
N TYR A 143 8.55 11.54 0.18
CA TYR A 143 8.71 12.76 -0.60
C TYR A 143 9.64 12.64 -1.82
N CYS A 144 9.95 11.44 -2.30
CA CYS A 144 10.70 11.21 -3.53
C CYS A 144 9.83 11.50 -4.77
N ARG A 145 9.61 12.76 -5.10
CA ARG A 145 8.65 13.20 -6.13
C ARG A 145 9.01 12.79 -7.56
N ASN A 146 10.29 12.62 -7.85
CA ASN A 146 10.77 12.21 -9.17
C ASN A 146 10.78 10.69 -9.37
N LEU A 147 10.76 9.90 -8.29
CA LEU A 147 10.72 8.44 -8.35
C LEU A 147 9.39 7.97 -8.97
N LYS A 148 9.45 7.26 -10.10
CA LYS A 148 8.28 6.84 -10.86
C LYS A 148 8.09 5.33 -10.88
N ILE A 149 9.19 4.58 -10.89
CA ILE A 149 9.18 3.13 -11.06
C ILE A 149 10.01 2.50 -9.93
N VAL A 150 9.41 1.51 -9.28
CA VAL A 150 10.09 0.69 -8.25
C VAL A 150 9.75 -0.76 -8.53
N ASP A 151 10.77 -1.58 -8.73
CA ASP A 151 10.61 -3.03 -8.87
C ASP A 151 11.25 -3.75 -7.68
N LEU A 152 10.40 -4.31 -6.84
CA LEU A 152 10.76 -5.12 -5.68
C LEU A 152 10.36 -6.58 -5.86
N SER A 153 9.84 -6.97 -7.03
CA SER A 153 9.21 -8.28 -7.27
C SER A 153 10.14 -9.47 -7.01
N HIS A 154 11.45 -9.27 -7.22
CA HIS A 154 12.49 -10.27 -7.07
C HIS A 154 13.20 -10.24 -5.71
N THR A 155 12.76 -9.37 -4.81
CA THR A 155 13.34 -9.20 -3.46
C THR A 155 12.66 -10.12 -2.45
N SER A 156 13.20 -10.19 -1.23
CA SER A 156 12.62 -10.97 -0.13
C SER A 156 11.98 -10.09 0.96
N ILE A 157 11.59 -8.87 0.60
CA ILE A 157 10.94 -7.93 1.52
C ILE A 157 9.62 -8.52 2.01
N LYS A 158 9.40 -8.45 3.33
CA LYS A 158 8.17 -8.88 3.99
C LYS A 158 7.26 -7.72 4.39
N GLU A 159 7.82 -6.53 4.53
CA GLU A 159 7.12 -5.35 5.00
C GLU A 159 7.48 -4.12 4.17
N LEU A 160 6.47 -3.36 3.77
CA LEU A 160 6.62 -1.95 3.46
C LEU A 160 6.34 -1.19 4.76
N PRO A 161 7.36 -0.55 5.37
CA PRO A 161 7.20 0.07 6.67
C PRO A 161 6.33 1.33 6.64
N GLU A 162 6.09 1.89 7.82
CA GLU A 162 5.43 3.19 7.98
C GLU A 162 6.08 4.24 7.09
N GLU A 163 5.24 5.00 6.33
CA GLU A 163 5.64 6.11 5.46
C GLU A 163 6.63 5.74 4.33
N ALA A 164 6.79 4.46 3.98
CA ALA A 164 7.81 4.00 3.05
C ALA A 164 7.91 4.87 1.77
N PHE A 165 6.76 5.24 1.20
CA PHE A 165 6.63 6.06 -0.01
C PHE A 165 5.72 7.28 0.18
N LEU A 166 5.57 7.76 1.41
CA LEU A 166 4.74 8.92 1.76
C LEU A 166 4.99 10.09 0.79
N PHE A 167 3.94 10.61 0.12
CA PHE A 167 4.00 11.71 -0.85
C PHE A 167 5.05 11.54 -1.96
N SER A 168 5.42 10.31 -2.30
CA SER A 168 6.32 10.05 -3.43
C SER A 168 5.59 10.16 -4.78
N GLY A 169 6.38 10.33 -5.85
CA GLY A 169 5.87 10.44 -7.21
C GLY A 169 5.66 9.09 -7.91
N ILE A 170 5.61 7.98 -7.17
CA ILE A 170 5.49 6.63 -7.74
C ILE A 170 4.26 6.53 -8.63
N LYS A 171 4.48 6.02 -9.85
CA LYS A 171 3.42 5.64 -10.80
C LYS A 171 3.21 4.14 -10.87
N LYS A 172 4.29 3.38 -10.71
CA LYS A 172 4.30 1.93 -10.85
C LYS A 172 5.21 1.30 -9.80
N ILE A 173 4.71 0.29 -9.14
CA ILE A 173 5.47 -0.53 -8.21
C ILE A 173 5.14 -2.00 -8.44
N ALA A 174 6.18 -2.85 -8.51
CA ALA A 174 6.04 -4.29 -8.47
C ALA A 174 6.49 -4.78 -7.09
N LEU A 175 5.68 -5.59 -6.45
CA LEU A 175 5.88 -6.06 -5.07
C LEU A 175 6.20 -7.56 -5.04
N PRO A 176 7.00 -8.05 -4.07
CA PRO A 176 7.34 -9.45 -3.98
C PRO A 176 6.21 -10.29 -3.36
N ALA A 177 6.13 -11.57 -3.73
CA ALA A 177 5.18 -12.51 -3.15
C ALA A 177 5.39 -12.75 -1.64
N SER A 178 6.59 -12.43 -1.13
CA SER A 178 6.92 -12.51 0.30
C SER A 178 6.28 -11.41 1.15
N LEU A 179 5.65 -10.39 0.53
CA LEU A 179 5.09 -9.25 1.26
C LEU A 179 3.91 -9.70 2.15
N GLU A 180 3.99 -9.37 3.43
CA GLU A 180 3.01 -9.68 4.45
C GLU A 180 2.32 -8.43 5.03
N ILE A 181 3.01 -7.28 4.99
CA ILE A 181 2.56 -6.02 5.63
C ILE A 181 2.69 -4.84 4.66
N VAL A 182 1.58 -4.09 4.50
CA VAL A 182 1.59 -2.73 3.95
C VAL A 182 1.35 -1.77 5.11
N GLY A 183 2.42 -1.11 5.53
CA GLY A 183 2.48 -0.31 6.75
C GLY A 183 1.66 0.97 6.72
N LYS A 184 1.58 1.61 7.88
CA LYS A 184 0.88 2.88 8.07
C LYS A 184 1.39 3.92 7.10
N GLU A 185 0.45 4.58 6.38
CA GLU A 185 0.73 5.64 5.43
C GLU A 185 1.77 5.29 4.33
N ALA A 186 2.00 3.98 4.06
CA ALA A 186 3.04 3.54 3.14
C ALA A 186 2.94 4.20 1.75
N PHE A 187 1.74 4.46 1.25
CA PHE A 187 1.47 5.13 -0.04
C PHE A 187 0.58 6.37 0.11
N TYR A 188 0.52 6.95 1.32
CA TYR A 188 -0.30 8.14 1.53
C TYR A 188 0.18 9.30 0.66
N GLY A 189 -0.76 9.93 -0.06
CA GLY A 189 -0.44 11.05 -0.94
C GLY A 189 0.35 10.70 -2.20
N CYS A 190 0.51 9.43 -2.56
CA CYS A 190 1.08 9.00 -3.84
C CYS A 190 0.09 9.26 -4.99
N THR A 191 -0.05 10.51 -5.40
CA THR A 191 -1.10 10.95 -6.34
C THR A 191 -0.93 10.40 -7.76
N ASP A 192 0.26 10.00 -8.14
CA ASP A 192 0.59 9.44 -9.45
C ASP A 192 0.37 7.91 -9.52
N LEU A 193 0.25 7.23 -8.37
CA LEU A 193 0.04 5.78 -8.28
C LEU A 193 -1.39 5.44 -8.74
N ASN A 194 -1.52 4.72 -9.85
CA ASN A 194 -2.82 4.46 -10.45
C ASN A 194 -3.35 3.05 -10.16
N VAL A 195 -2.53 2.05 -10.33
CA VAL A 195 -2.89 0.63 -10.16
C VAL A 195 -1.88 -0.04 -9.26
N ILE A 196 -2.38 -0.83 -8.32
CA ILE A 196 -1.53 -1.69 -7.48
C ILE A 196 -2.10 -3.10 -7.43
N ASP A 197 -1.24 -4.09 -7.62
CA ASP A 197 -1.57 -5.50 -7.51
C ASP A 197 -0.80 -6.14 -6.37
N ILE A 198 -1.52 -6.51 -5.31
CA ILE A 198 -1.01 -7.28 -4.18
C ILE A 198 -1.68 -8.65 -4.07
N SER A 199 -2.41 -9.09 -5.09
CA SER A 199 -3.20 -10.34 -5.08
C SER A 199 -2.34 -11.60 -4.88
N HIS A 200 -1.07 -11.53 -5.27
CA HIS A 200 -0.09 -12.61 -5.18
C HIS A 200 0.70 -12.61 -3.86
N THR A 201 0.42 -11.68 -2.97
CA THR A 201 1.12 -11.50 -1.67
C THR A 201 0.40 -12.21 -0.53
N SER A 202 0.99 -12.18 0.66
CA SER A 202 0.40 -12.69 1.91
C SER A 202 -0.19 -11.59 2.80
N VAL A 203 -0.44 -10.41 2.26
CA VAL A 203 -1.00 -9.26 3.00
C VAL A 203 -2.39 -9.61 3.52
N LYS A 204 -2.60 -9.39 4.83
CA LYS A 204 -3.89 -9.61 5.49
C LYS A 204 -4.60 -8.30 5.86
N GLU A 205 -3.85 -7.22 5.96
CA GLU A 205 -4.33 -5.93 6.41
C GLU A 205 -3.65 -4.80 5.66
N LEU A 206 -4.41 -3.78 5.29
CA LEU A 206 -3.88 -2.46 4.97
C LEU A 206 -3.88 -1.65 6.25
N GLN A 207 -2.70 -1.25 6.71
CA GLN A 207 -2.61 -0.45 7.94
C GLN A 207 -3.13 0.97 7.74
N ASN A 208 -3.16 1.73 8.84
CA ASN A 208 -3.73 3.08 8.91
C ASN A 208 -3.24 3.96 7.75
N GLY A 209 -4.15 4.58 7.00
CA GLY A 209 -3.82 5.53 5.95
C GLY A 209 -3.05 4.97 4.75
N ALA A 210 -2.90 3.65 4.62
CA ALA A 210 -1.96 3.01 3.66
C ALA A 210 -2.03 3.58 2.24
N PHE A 211 -3.23 3.91 1.74
CA PHE A 211 -3.47 4.53 0.43
C PHE A 211 -4.24 5.84 0.50
N GLY A 212 -4.31 6.46 1.68
CA GLY A 212 -5.00 7.74 1.85
C GLY A 212 -4.49 8.80 0.86
N LYS A 213 -5.39 9.59 0.26
CA LYS A 213 -5.06 10.64 -0.73
C LYS A 213 -4.23 10.18 -1.93
N SER A 214 -4.10 8.88 -2.14
CA SER A 214 -3.40 8.36 -3.31
C SER A 214 -4.23 8.46 -4.59
N GLY A 215 -3.55 8.33 -5.75
CA GLY A 215 -4.17 8.40 -7.06
C GLY A 215 -4.77 7.07 -7.55
N ILE A 216 -4.81 6.03 -6.71
CA ILE A 216 -5.23 4.70 -7.14
C ILE A 216 -6.64 4.70 -7.72
N SER A 217 -6.79 4.06 -8.88
CA SER A 217 -8.07 3.77 -9.52
C SER A 217 -8.50 2.32 -9.35
N SER A 218 -7.55 1.41 -9.08
CA SER A 218 -7.83 0.02 -8.79
C SER A 218 -6.76 -0.61 -7.89
N ILE A 219 -7.19 -1.59 -7.10
CA ILE A 219 -6.34 -2.43 -6.27
C ILE A 219 -6.81 -3.88 -6.36
N SER A 220 -5.86 -4.82 -6.57
CA SER A 220 -6.12 -6.25 -6.48
C SER A 220 -5.64 -6.77 -5.14
N LEU A 221 -6.55 -7.33 -4.34
CA LEU A 221 -6.29 -7.83 -2.99
C LEU A 221 -6.10 -9.36 -2.98
N PRO A 222 -5.26 -9.92 -2.08
CA PRO A 222 -5.09 -11.37 -1.97
C PRO A 222 -6.32 -12.03 -1.33
N SER A 223 -6.52 -13.32 -1.61
CA SER A 223 -7.63 -14.10 -1.02
C SER A 223 -7.51 -14.26 0.51
N THR A 224 -6.31 -14.02 1.06
CA THR A 224 -6.04 -14.04 2.52
C THR A 224 -6.41 -12.76 3.24
N PHE A 225 -6.86 -11.73 2.50
CA PHE A 225 -7.11 -10.39 3.03
C PHE A 225 -8.25 -10.36 4.06
N LYS A 226 -8.07 -9.60 5.15
CA LYS A 226 -9.00 -9.56 6.29
C LYS A 226 -9.47 -8.15 6.66
N ILE A 227 -8.57 -7.17 6.68
CA ILE A 227 -8.83 -5.88 7.33
C ILE A 227 -8.49 -4.72 6.41
N VAL A 228 -9.47 -3.87 6.16
CA VAL A 228 -9.24 -2.51 5.66
C VAL A 228 -9.05 -1.62 6.88
N GLY A 229 -7.83 -1.22 7.16
CA GLY A 229 -7.48 -0.42 8.33
C GLY A 229 -8.03 1.00 8.28
N ALA A 230 -7.94 1.69 9.40
CA ALA A 230 -8.48 3.04 9.54
C ALA A 230 -7.90 3.98 8.49
N SER A 231 -8.75 4.81 7.87
CA SER A 231 -8.37 5.79 6.85
C SER A 231 -7.62 5.21 5.64
N ALA A 232 -7.62 3.89 5.42
CA ALA A 232 -6.79 3.23 4.39
C ALA A 232 -7.00 3.79 2.98
N PHE A 233 -8.19 4.26 2.65
CA PHE A 233 -8.57 4.87 1.37
C PHE A 233 -9.19 6.26 1.55
N ILE A 234 -8.87 6.94 2.67
CA ILE A 234 -9.40 8.28 2.94
C ILE A 234 -9.08 9.24 1.79
N GLU A 235 -10.08 10.00 1.36
CA GLU A 235 -9.97 11.01 0.29
C GLU A 235 -9.38 10.50 -1.05
N THR A 236 -9.42 9.18 -1.35
CA THR A 236 -9.06 8.68 -2.69
C THR A 236 -10.10 9.16 -3.70
N LYS A 237 -9.65 9.80 -4.79
CA LYS A 237 -10.57 10.42 -5.78
C LYS A 237 -10.79 9.58 -7.03
N ASN A 238 -9.90 8.63 -7.30
CA ASN A 238 -9.94 7.84 -8.54
C ASN A 238 -10.50 6.42 -8.36
N LEU A 239 -10.44 5.85 -7.14
CA LEU A 239 -11.01 4.55 -6.84
C LEU A 239 -12.55 4.63 -6.86
N LYS A 240 -13.17 4.03 -7.87
CA LYS A 240 -14.62 4.09 -8.08
C LYS A 240 -15.34 2.85 -7.57
N GLU A 241 -14.71 1.71 -7.67
CA GLU A 241 -15.28 0.43 -7.27
C GLU A 241 -14.25 -0.38 -6.50
N LEU A 242 -14.71 -1.14 -5.51
CA LEU A 242 -13.90 -2.10 -4.77
C LEU A 242 -14.74 -3.32 -4.41
N THR A 243 -14.19 -4.50 -4.68
CA THR A 243 -14.72 -5.77 -4.18
C THR A 243 -13.72 -6.33 -3.16
N LEU A 244 -14.15 -6.49 -1.92
CA LEU A 244 -13.34 -7.15 -0.89
C LEU A 244 -13.42 -8.66 -1.08
N PRO A 245 -12.30 -9.39 -0.93
CA PRO A 245 -12.27 -10.85 -1.07
C PRO A 245 -13.16 -11.58 -0.05
N GLU A 246 -13.60 -12.79 -0.39
CA GLU A 246 -14.28 -13.68 0.55
C GLU A 246 -13.42 -13.90 1.80
N GLY A 247 -14.04 -13.83 2.98
CA GLY A 247 -13.34 -13.94 4.26
C GLY A 247 -12.76 -12.63 4.78
N SER A 248 -12.93 -11.49 4.09
CA SER A 248 -12.69 -10.17 4.71
C SER A 248 -13.65 -9.94 5.88
N GLU A 249 -13.18 -9.27 6.93
CA GLU A 249 -13.82 -9.25 8.24
C GLU A 249 -14.15 -7.85 8.75
N VAL A 250 -13.26 -6.88 8.54
CA VAL A 250 -13.33 -5.54 9.15
C VAL A 250 -13.11 -4.45 8.12
N ILE A 251 -13.90 -3.40 8.20
CA ILE A 251 -13.66 -2.09 7.57
C ILE A 251 -13.62 -1.08 8.73
N ASP A 252 -12.41 -0.61 9.02
CA ASP A 252 -12.14 0.17 10.21
C ASP A 252 -12.46 1.67 10.02
N LEU A 253 -12.23 2.46 11.07
CA LEU A 253 -12.60 3.85 11.21
C LEU A 253 -12.23 4.68 9.97
N GLU A 254 -13.22 5.33 9.37
CA GLU A 254 -13.07 6.27 8.26
C GLU A 254 -12.33 5.71 7.03
N ALA A 255 -12.31 4.38 6.84
CA ALA A 255 -11.53 3.72 5.80
C ALA A 255 -11.71 4.32 4.39
N PHE A 256 -12.90 4.77 4.03
CA PHE A 256 -13.22 5.41 2.74
C PHE A 256 -13.72 6.85 2.89
N SER A 257 -13.58 7.45 4.07
CA SER A 257 -14.10 8.79 4.34
C SER A 257 -13.64 9.81 3.31
N GLY A 258 -14.57 10.61 2.79
CA GLY A 258 -14.28 11.64 1.79
C GLY A 258 -13.81 11.13 0.43
N SER A 259 -13.84 9.81 0.19
CA SER A 259 -13.45 9.23 -1.10
C SER A 259 -14.53 9.45 -2.19
N SER A 260 -14.15 9.23 -3.45
CA SER A 260 -15.09 9.24 -4.57
C SER A 260 -15.53 7.84 -5.00
N ILE A 261 -15.52 6.88 -4.04
CA ILE A 261 -16.02 5.52 -4.26
C ILE A 261 -17.51 5.54 -4.65
N GLN A 262 -17.89 4.76 -5.65
CA GLN A 262 -19.26 4.68 -6.14
C GLN A 262 -19.94 3.37 -5.76
N LYS A 263 -19.19 2.28 -5.82
CA LYS A 263 -19.69 0.94 -5.50
C LYS A 263 -18.70 0.16 -4.65
N VAL A 264 -19.21 -0.49 -3.60
CA VAL A 264 -18.44 -1.45 -2.81
C VAL A 264 -19.20 -2.76 -2.73
N THR A 265 -18.51 -3.87 -2.99
CA THR A 265 -19.06 -5.22 -2.87
C THR A 265 -18.37 -5.94 -1.70
N LEU A 266 -19.16 -6.29 -0.70
CA LEU A 266 -18.71 -6.83 0.57
C LEU A 266 -19.05 -8.32 0.68
N PRO A 267 -18.12 -9.18 1.16
CA PRO A 267 -18.50 -10.53 1.52
C PRO A 267 -19.37 -10.54 2.79
N ASN A 268 -20.24 -11.53 2.89
CA ASN A 268 -21.09 -11.70 4.07
C ASN A 268 -20.34 -12.04 5.37
N THR A 269 -19.01 -12.16 5.31
CA THR A 269 -18.10 -12.33 6.45
C THR A 269 -17.77 -11.02 7.16
N ILE A 270 -18.01 -9.86 6.53
CA ILE A 270 -17.81 -8.55 7.18
C ILE A 270 -18.71 -8.42 8.40
N TYR A 271 -18.10 -8.29 9.58
CA TYR A 271 -18.83 -8.14 10.84
C TYR A 271 -18.65 -6.78 11.51
N HIS A 272 -17.70 -5.96 11.06
CA HIS A 272 -17.45 -4.63 11.63
C HIS A 272 -17.23 -3.60 10.53
N ILE A 273 -17.96 -2.48 10.61
CA ILE A 273 -17.84 -1.31 9.72
C ILE A 273 -17.96 -0.07 10.61
N ASP A 274 -16.83 0.68 10.75
CA ASP A 274 -16.79 1.81 11.66
C ASP A 274 -16.67 3.15 10.91
N ARG A 275 -17.75 3.94 10.84
CA ARG A 275 -17.81 5.26 10.20
C ARG A 275 -17.16 5.34 8.81
N SER A 276 -16.98 4.17 8.19
CA SER A 276 -16.04 3.95 7.08
C SER A 276 -16.44 4.65 5.78
N PHE A 277 -17.74 4.91 5.58
CA PHE A 277 -18.28 5.56 4.38
C PHE A 277 -18.83 6.96 4.69
N TYR A 278 -18.29 7.61 5.71
CA TYR A 278 -18.65 8.97 6.06
C TYR A 278 -18.24 9.94 4.95
N ASN A 279 -19.17 10.84 4.55
CA ASN A 279 -18.92 11.86 3.53
C ASN A 279 -18.37 11.31 2.20
N CYS A 280 -18.99 10.21 1.69
CA CYS A 280 -18.72 9.64 0.37
C CYS A 280 -19.73 10.17 -0.65
N PRO A 281 -19.51 11.34 -1.28
CA PRO A 281 -20.53 12.04 -2.07
C PRO A 281 -20.93 11.31 -3.36
N GLU A 282 -20.10 10.40 -3.83
CA GLU A 282 -20.33 9.63 -5.05
C GLU A 282 -20.85 8.21 -4.80
N LEU A 283 -20.91 7.76 -3.53
CA LEU A 283 -21.34 6.41 -3.18
C LEU A 283 -22.82 6.20 -3.51
N THR A 284 -23.10 5.25 -4.39
CA THR A 284 -24.47 4.87 -4.83
C THR A 284 -24.88 3.51 -4.28
N THR A 285 -23.94 2.60 -4.11
CA THR A 285 -24.23 1.17 -3.96
C THR A 285 -23.28 0.48 -2.99
N ILE A 286 -23.84 -0.19 -2.00
CA ILE A 286 -23.19 -1.23 -1.21
C ILE A 286 -23.93 -2.55 -1.46
N GLU A 287 -23.22 -3.51 -2.05
CA GLU A 287 -23.74 -4.87 -2.29
C GLU A 287 -23.04 -5.91 -1.43
N THR A 288 -23.68 -7.05 -1.23
CA THR A 288 -23.11 -8.18 -0.50
C THR A 288 -23.13 -9.44 -1.35
N TYR A 289 -22.17 -10.35 -1.11
CA TYR A 289 -22.08 -11.62 -1.80
C TYR A 289 -21.58 -12.74 -0.84
N GLY A 290 -21.55 -13.97 -1.34
CA GLY A 290 -21.09 -15.15 -0.62
C GLY A 290 -22.09 -15.64 0.43
N THR A 291 -21.79 -16.79 0.99
CA THR A 291 -22.58 -17.40 2.07
C THR A 291 -21.80 -17.32 3.37
N ARG A 292 -22.46 -16.93 4.44
CA ARG A 292 -21.84 -16.96 5.75
C ARG A 292 -21.65 -18.42 6.18
N THR A 293 -20.41 -18.88 6.21
CA THR A 293 -20.03 -20.25 6.62
C THR A 293 -19.52 -20.33 8.07
N THR A 294 -19.16 -19.19 8.68
CA THR A 294 -18.64 -19.15 10.05
C THR A 294 -19.57 -18.36 10.97
N PRO A 295 -19.77 -18.78 12.24
CA PRO A 295 -20.41 -17.93 13.23
C PRO A 295 -19.65 -16.61 13.34
N SER A 296 -20.38 -15.48 13.44
CA SER A 296 -19.75 -14.22 13.90
C SER A 296 -18.99 -14.51 15.19
N PRO A 297 -17.82 -13.91 15.41
CA PRO A 297 -17.23 -13.89 16.75
C PRO A 297 -18.35 -13.47 17.71
N VAL A 298 -18.52 -14.19 18.79
CA VAL A 298 -19.61 -13.97 19.79
C VAL A 298 -19.42 -12.62 20.51
N ASP A 299 -18.41 -11.87 20.09
CA ASP A 299 -18.06 -10.59 20.67
C ASP A 299 -19.01 -9.49 20.15
N ARG A 300 -19.40 -8.60 21.08
CA ARG A 300 -20.34 -7.47 20.89
C ARG A 300 -19.91 -6.43 19.86
N THR A 301 -18.83 -6.68 19.11
CA THR A 301 -18.24 -5.79 18.10
C THR A 301 -18.80 -5.96 16.69
N ALA A 302 -19.65 -6.97 16.43
CA ALA A 302 -20.26 -7.19 15.11
C ALA A 302 -21.32 -6.11 14.80
N ALA A 303 -20.86 -4.95 14.36
CA ALA A 303 -21.70 -3.77 14.20
C ALA A 303 -21.36 -2.95 12.95
N ILE A 304 -22.41 -2.30 12.39
CA ILE A 304 -22.25 -1.02 11.70
C ILE A 304 -22.24 0.03 12.81
N VAL A 305 -21.11 0.67 13.01
CA VAL A 305 -20.93 1.68 14.06
C VAL A 305 -21.58 3.01 13.67
N SER A 306 -21.53 3.99 14.55
CA SER A 306 -22.24 5.26 14.37
C SER A 306 -21.83 6.00 13.08
N GLU A 307 -22.80 6.68 12.46
CA GLU A 307 -22.60 7.57 11.30
C GLU A 307 -21.93 6.94 10.08
N CYS A 308 -21.98 5.61 9.95
CA CYS A 308 -21.19 4.88 8.95
C CYS A 308 -21.39 5.38 7.52
N PHE A 309 -22.62 5.71 7.12
CA PHE A 309 -22.97 6.21 5.78
C PHE A 309 -23.41 7.68 5.79
N ASN A 310 -23.17 8.38 6.89
CA ASN A 310 -23.60 9.77 7.05
C ASN A 310 -22.97 10.68 5.97
N HIS A 311 -23.74 11.61 5.41
CA HIS A 311 -23.32 12.48 4.31
C HIS A 311 -22.90 11.73 3.02
N SER A 312 -23.58 10.61 2.71
CA SER A 312 -23.46 9.92 1.42
C SER A 312 -24.76 10.06 0.61
N PRO A 313 -25.02 11.26 0.04
CA PRO A 313 -26.34 11.66 -0.46
C PRO A 313 -26.79 10.92 -1.72
N LYS A 314 -25.91 10.19 -2.40
CA LYS A 314 -26.24 9.37 -3.56
C LYS A 314 -26.48 7.90 -3.22
N LEU A 315 -26.30 7.49 -1.96
CA LEU A 315 -26.49 6.09 -1.56
C LEU A 315 -27.98 5.72 -1.64
N THR A 316 -28.31 4.85 -2.57
CA THR A 316 -29.67 4.36 -2.83
C THR A 316 -29.81 2.86 -2.64
N VAL A 317 -28.73 2.10 -2.85
CA VAL A 317 -28.70 0.65 -2.71
C VAL A 317 -27.78 0.28 -1.53
N LEU A 318 -28.35 -0.29 -0.50
CA LEU A 318 -27.61 -0.74 0.68
C LEU A 318 -28.04 -2.15 1.08
N LYS A 319 -27.13 -3.11 0.92
CA LYS A 319 -27.24 -4.45 1.48
C LYS A 319 -26.35 -4.57 2.72
N ILE A 320 -26.91 -5.08 3.80
CA ILE A 320 -26.19 -5.28 5.06
C ILE A 320 -25.60 -6.67 5.09
N PRO A 321 -24.29 -6.83 5.36
CA PRO A 321 -23.69 -8.16 5.48
C PRO A 321 -24.37 -9.04 6.55
N ALA A 322 -24.53 -10.33 6.23
CA ALA A 322 -25.23 -11.27 7.10
C ALA A 322 -24.53 -11.56 8.44
N SER A 323 -23.34 -11.05 8.68
CA SER A 323 -22.60 -11.11 9.94
C SER A 323 -22.90 -9.95 10.89
N ILE A 324 -23.51 -8.87 10.43
CA ILE A 324 -23.81 -7.70 11.25
C ILE A 324 -24.91 -8.06 12.25
N VAL A 325 -24.68 -7.72 13.52
CA VAL A 325 -25.60 -8.01 14.65
C VAL A 325 -26.27 -6.73 15.19
N LYS A 326 -25.62 -5.58 15.00
CA LYS A 326 -26.06 -4.30 15.56
C LYS A 326 -25.91 -3.16 14.58
N ILE A 327 -26.83 -2.21 14.58
CA ILE A 327 -26.75 -0.96 13.81
C ILE A 327 -26.63 0.21 14.81
N GLY A 328 -25.58 1.01 14.64
CA GLY A 328 -25.25 2.13 15.51
C GLY A 328 -26.02 3.42 15.19
N ILE A 329 -25.71 4.45 15.97
CA ILE A 329 -26.37 5.77 15.92
C ILE A 329 -26.22 6.43 14.55
N SER A 330 -27.33 6.96 14.01
CA SER A 330 -27.35 7.79 12.78
C SER A 330 -26.69 7.15 11.56
N ALA A 331 -26.76 5.83 11.43
CA ALA A 331 -26.04 5.08 10.39
C ALA A 331 -26.36 5.55 8.97
N LEU A 332 -27.61 5.98 8.68
CA LEU A 332 -28.10 6.40 7.35
C LEU A 332 -28.45 7.90 7.25
N ASN A 333 -27.91 8.73 8.10
CA ASN A 333 -28.21 10.16 8.06
C ASN A 333 -27.82 10.77 6.71
N LYS A 334 -28.76 11.52 6.08
CA LYS A 334 -28.58 12.16 4.76
C LYS A 334 -28.32 11.21 3.58
N CYS A 335 -28.70 9.93 3.69
CA CYS A 335 -28.70 8.99 2.55
C CYS A 335 -30.06 8.99 1.82
N GLN A 336 -30.09 8.40 0.60
CA GLN A 336 -31.28 8.30 -0.24
C GLN A 336 -31.85 6.86 -0.32
N VAL A 337 -31.53 6.03 0.67
CA VAL A 337 -32.05 4.65 0.77
C VAL A 337 -33.55 4.72 1.08
N LYS A 338 -34.38 4.16 0.18
CA LYS A 338 -35.84 4.12 0.38
C LYS A 338 -36.33 2.85 1.02
N THR A 339 -35.70 1.73 0.72
CA THR A 339 -36.04 0.42 1.27
C THR A 339 -34.82 -0.24 1.82
N LEU A 340 -34.91 -0.74 3.06
CA LEU A 340 -33.81 -1.43 3.74
C LEU A 340 -34.26 -2.79 4.26
N ILE A 341 -33.46 -3.83 3.98
CA ILE A 341 -33.65 -5.16 4.54
C ILE A 341 -32.54 -5.42 5.54
N LEU A 342 -32.89 -5.59 6.80
CA LEU A 342 -31.96 -6.02 7.85
C LEU A 342 -31.94 -7.55 7.91
N PRO A 343 -30.76 -8.18 7.77
CA PRO A 343 -30.64 -9.64 7.80
C PRO A 343 -31.05 -10.22 9.15
N ALA A 344 -31.31 -11.52 9.18
CA ALA A 344 -31.73 -12.24 10.37
C ALA A 344 -30.73 -12.16 11.55
N SER A 345 -29.49 -11.83 11.27
CA SER A 345 -28.42 -11.63 12.26
C SER A 345 -28.59 -10.38 13.12
N VAL A 346 -29.25 -9.33 12.61
CA VAL A 346 -29.41 -8.07 13.35
C VAL A 346 -30.34 -8.26 14.52
N LYS A 347 -29.86 -7.93 15.73
CA LYS A 347 -30.57 -8.10 17.01
C LYS A 347 -30.82 -6.77 17.72
N ALA A 348 -30.10 -5.72 17.40
CA ALA A 348 -30.19 -4.43 18.07
C ALA A 348 -30.04 -3.24 17.13
N LEU A 349 -30.80 -2.20 17.41
CA LEU A 349 -30.65 -0.85 16.85
C LEU A 349 -30.36 0.11 17.99
N ASP A 350 -29.33 0.91 17.86
CA ASP A 350 -29.02 1.97 18.83
C ASP A 350 -29.98 3.15 18.71
N PHE A 351 -29.87 4.07 19.66
CA PHE A 351 -30.61 5.32 19.65
C PHE A 351 -30.52 6.00 18.27
N ASN A 352 -31.68 6.34 17.70
CA ASN A 352 -31.78 7.06 16.45
C ASN A 352 -31.02 6.40 15.26
N ALA A 353 -30.89 5.06 15.24
CA ALA A 353 -30.10 4.33 14.23
C ALA A 353 -30.47 4.77 12.79
N PHE A 354 -31.75 4.91 12.49
CA PHE A 354 -32.28 5.39 11.22
C PHE A 354 -33.16 6.64 11.35
N GLY A 355 -33.28 7.23 12.54
CA GLY A 355 -34.22 8.32 12.78
C GLY A 355 -34.06 9.55 11.90
N ASN A 356 -32.84 9.81 11.42
CA ASN A 356 -32.51 10.89 10.50
C ASN A 356 -32.44 10.44 9.03
N ALA A 357 -32.82 9.20 8.72
CA ALA A 357 -32.87 8.67 7.36
C ALA A 357 -34.18 9.06 6.67
N VAL A 358 -34.35 10.35 6.38
CA VAL A 358 -35.61 10.95 5.95
C VAL A 358 -36.18 10.36 4.63
N SER A 359 -35.37 9.69 3.85
CA SER A 359 -35.78 9.01 2.61
C SER A 359 -36.23 7.56 2.81
N LEU A 360 -36.08 7.01 4.02
CA LEU A 360 -36.43 5.62 4.31
C LEU A 360 -37.95 5.44 4.43
N ASP A 361 -38.57 4.83 3.43
CA ASP A 361 -40.01 4.57 3.36
C ASP A 361 -40.37 3.19 3.95
N GLU A 362 -39.54 2.20 3.76
CA GLU A 362 -39.82 0.82 4.19
C GLU A 362 -38.59 0.14 4.79
N ILE A 363 -38.78 -0.58 5.89
CA ILE A 363 -37.78 -1.45 6.51
C ILE A 363 -38.33 -2.85 6.77
N SER A 364 -37.55 -3.88 6.46
CA SER A 364 -37.86 -5.29 6.73
C SER A 364 -36.89 -5.85 7.76
N LEU A 365 -37.38 -6.32 8.88
CA LEU A 365 -36.61 -6.91 9.98
C LEU A 365 -36.71 -8.44 9.89
N MET A 366 -35.67 -9.08 9.31
CA MET A 366 -35.68 -10.53 9.04
C MET A 366 -35.35 -11.40 10.27
N SER A 367 -35.08 -10.79 11.42
CA SER A 367 -34.72 -11.53 12.64
C SER A 367 -35.87 -12.39 13.14
N PRO A 368 -35.63 -13.68 13.49
CA PRO A 368 -36.67 -14.57 14.08
C PRO A 368 -37.02 -14.19 15.51
N THR A 369 -36.31 -13.28 16.12
CA THR A 369 -36.59 -12.69 17.43
C THR A 369 -36.77 -11.19 17.29
N MET A 370 -37.49 -10.58 18.21
CA MET A 370 -37.67 -9.13 18.20
C MET A 370 -36.33 -8.41 18.22
N VAL A 371 -36.13 -7.48 17.28
CA VAL A 371 -34.99 -6.57 17.27
C VAL A 371 -35.17 -5.54 18.36
N THR A 372 -34.26 -5.50 19.33
CA THR A 372 -34.26 -4.49 20.37
C THR A 372 -33.92 -3.13 19.78
N ALA A 373 -34.54 -2.09 20.30
CA ALA A 373 -34.26 -0.74 19.86
C ALA A 373 -34.38 0.24 21.04
N ASP A 374 -33.58 1.27 20.98
CA ASP A 374 -33.76 2.44 21.81
C ASP A 374 -34.82 3.38 21.19
N TYR A 375 -34.89 4.63 21.65
CA TYR A 375 -35.88 5.58 21.15
C TYR A 375 -35.60 5.95 19.68
N TYR A 376 -36.68 6.11 18.88
CA TYR A 376 -36.65 6.54 17.48
C TYR A 376 -35.76 5.68 16.56
N PRO A 377 -35.97 4.36 16.53
CA PRO A 377 -35.18 3.45 15.71
C PRO A 377 -35.29 3.72 14.20
N VAL A 378 -36.41 4.30 13.77
CA VAL A 378 -36.72 4.62 12.37
C VAL A 378 -37.25 6.05 12.25
N PRO A 379 -37.22 6.68 11.04
CA PRO A 379 -37.69 8.05 10.87
C PRO A 379 -39.21 8.16 11.13
N PRO A 380 -39.70 9.31 11.65
CA PRO A 380 -41.13 9.50 11.87
C PRO A 380 -42.00 9.33 10.61
N GLY A 381 -41.41 9.63 9.44
CA GLY A 381 -42.07 9.53 8.12
C GLY A 381 -42.14 8.13 7.53
N ILE A 382 -41.63 7.10 8.20
CA ILE A 382 -41.61 5.74 7.64
C ILE A 382 -43.05 5.27 7.31
N GLN A 383 -43.20 4.60 6.18
CA GLN A 383 -44.51 4.15 5.69
C GLN A 383 -44.80 2.70 6.10
N LYS A 384 -43.75 1.86 6.20
CA LYS A 384 -43.94 0.43 6.44
C LYS A 384 -42.76 -0.20 7.20
N ILE A 385 -43.09 -1.01 8.19
CA ILE A 385 -42.16 -1.83 8.98
C ILE A 385 -42.60 -3.28 8.86
N ARG A 386 -41.84 -4.11 8.14
CA ARG A 386 -42.17 -5.54 8.00
C ARG A 386 -41.44 -6.36 9.04
N VAL A 387 -42.12 -7.24 9.70
CA VAL A 387 -41.59 -8.13 10.74
C VAL A 387 -42.16 -9.55 10.57
N PRO A 388 -41.50 -10.60 11.09
CA PRO A 388 -42.08 -11.95 11.06
C PRO A 388 -43.50 -11.97 11.61
N GLN A 389 -44.41 -12.72 10.97
CA GLN A 389 -45.81 -12.77 11.28
C GLN A 389 -46.09 -13.01 12.77
N ASN A 390 -45.34 -13.93 13.38
CA ASN A 390 -45.48 -14.29 14.80
C ASN A 390 -44.99 -13.21 15.77
N LEU A 391 -44.33 -12.16 15.29
CA LEU A 391 -43.79 -11.07 16.11
C LEU A 391 -44.56 -9.75 15.94
N VAL A 392 -45.55 -9.67 15.05
CA VAL A 392 -46.30 -8.44 14.76
C VAL A 392 -46.81 -7.77 16.03
N GLU A 393 -47.55 -8.52 16.83
CA GLU A 393 -48.15 -7.99 18.08
C GLU A 393 -47.07 -7.65 19.13
N THR A 394 -45.99 -8.43 19.19
CA THR A 394 -44.86 -8.15 20.09
C THR A 394 -44.25 -6.79 19.79
N TYR A 395 -43.99 -6.48 18.49
CA TYR A 395 -43.46 -5.19 18.07
C TYR A 395 -44.45 -4.05 18.35
N LYS A 396 -45.76 -4.19 18.06
CA LYS A 396 -46.79 -3.17 18.30
C LYS A 396 -46.91 -2.76 19.77
N GLN A 397 -46.66 -3.71 20.67
CA GLN A 397 -46.73 -3.47 22.12
C GLN A 397 -45.43 -2.97 22.74
N ASN A 398 -44.29 -3.14 22.05
CA ASN A 398 -42.99 -2.75 22.57
C ASN A 398 -42.81 -1.24 22.64
N LYS A 399 -42.27 -0.73 23.74
CA LYS A 399 -42.14 0.72 24.03
C LYS A 399 -41.46 1.50 22.91
N ALA A 400 -40.40 1.00 22.32
CA ALA A 400 -39.64 1.67 21.26
C ALA A 400 -40.38 1.68 19.92
N TRP A 401 -41.15 0.61 19.61
CA TRP A 401 -41.83 0.41 18.34
C TRP A 401 -43.29 0.86 18.35
N LYS A 402 -43.90 0.99 19.53
CA LYS A 402 -45.32 1.39 19.71
C LYS A 402 -45.70 2.69 18.98
N PRO A 403 -44.85 3.72 18.87
CA PRO A 403 -45.19 4.93 18.10
C PRO A 403 -45.44 4.64 16.60
N PHE A 404 -45.01 3.49 16.10
CA PHE A 404 -45.14 3.05 14.71
C PHE A 404 -46.12 1.88 14.52
N ALA A 405 -46.96 1.56 15.53
CA ALA A 405 -47.77 0.35 15.53
C ALA A 405 -48.64 0.17 14.27
N GLU A 406 -49.22 1.27 13.75
CA GLU A 406 -50.03 1.27 12.51
C GLU A 406 -49.23 0.99 11.23
N LYS A 407 -47.92 1.11 11.28
CA LYS A 407 -47.00 0.85 10.16
C LYS A 407 -46.42 -0.57 10.17
N ILE A 408 -46.60 -1.29 11.29
CA ILE A 408 -46.05 -2.64 11.49
C ILE A 408 -46.97 -3.67 10.85
N VAL A 409 -46.42 -4.41 9.89
CA VAL A 409 -47.12 -5.47 9.15
C VAL A 409 -46.26 -6.72 9.06
N ALA A 410 -46.85 -7.84 8.69
CA ALA A 410 -46.12 -9.08 8.44
C ALA A 410 -45.23 -9.00 7.20
N LEU A 411 -44.15 -9.83 7.20
CA LEU A 411 -43.26 -10.05 6.05
C LEU A 411 -44.01 -10.70 4.89
#